data_03f468c2602a7aeaa8359456612f6242
#
_entry.id   03f468c2602a7aeaa8359456612f6242
#
_cell.length_a   1.000
_cell.length_b   1.000
_cell.length_c   1.000
_cell.angle_alpha   90.00
_cell.angle_beta   90.00
_cell.angle_gamma   90.00
#
_symmetry.space_group_name_H-M   'P 1'
#
loop_
_entity.id
_entity.type
_entity.pdbx_description
1 polymer ?
#
loop_
_entity_poly.entity_id
_entity_poly.type
_entity_poly.pdbx_seq_one_letter_code
_entity_poly.pdbx_strand_id
1 'polypeptide(L)'
;MCATMAEQDKCIRDKGETMAKIIVNNENKKSTIAPEIYGHFSEHLGRCIYEGLFVGENSDIPNVNGMRTDVVDALKEMKIPVLRWPGGCFADEYHWMDGIGPKEKRKKMINTHWGGVVEDN
;
A
#
# COMPACT_ATOMS: atom_id res chain seq x y z
N MET A 1 -30.16 3.93 -29.83
CA MET A 1 -31.31 4.66 -29.30
C MET A 1 -30.88 5.26 -27.98
N CYS A 2 -30.71 6.57 -27.95
CA CYS A 2 -30.21 7.32 -26.81
C CYS A 2 -31.40 7.59 -25.87
N ALA A 3 -31.40 7.01 -24.68
CA ALA A 3 -32.41 7.29 -23.67
C ALA A 3 -32.20 8.73 -23.18
N THR A 4 -33.24 9.53 -23.30
CA THR A 4 -33.26 10.95 -22.94
C THR A 4 -33.15 11.09 -21.41
N MET A 5 -32.41 12.11 -20.94
CA MET A 5 -32.13 12.43 -19.52
C MET A 5 -33.38 12.64 -18.63
N ALA A 6 -34.58 12.52 -19.17
CA ALA A 6 -35.83 12.74 -18.43
C ALA A 6 -36.33 11.55 -17.61
N GLU A 7 -35.74 10.35 -17.76
CA GLU A 7 -36.24 9.15 -17.09
C GLU A 7 -35.49 8.76 -15.80
N GLN A 8 -34.45 9.49 -15.43
CA GLN A 8 -33.65 9.18 -14.23
C GLN A 8 -34.06 9.96 -12.97
N ASP A 9 -35.07 10.83 -13.05
CA ASP A 9 -35.51 11.65 -11.90
C ASP A 9 -36.65 11.01 -11.10
N LYS A 10 -36.83 9.68 -11.13
CA LYS A 10 -37.76 9.03 -10.21
C LYS A 10 -37.12 8.83 -8.84
N CYS A 11 -36.98 9.93 -8.11
CA CYS A 11 -36.66 9.91 -6.69
C CYS A 11 -37.91 9.49 -5.92
N ILE A 12 -37.89 8.33 -5.28
CA ILE A 12 -38.94 7.88 -4.37
C ILE A 12 -38.88 8.80 -3.16
N ARG A 13 -39.85 9.69 -3.02
CA ARG A 13 -40.04 10.52 -1.83
C ARG A 13 -40.72 9.68 -0.76
N ASP A 14 -40.00 9.27 0.24
CA ASP A 14 -40.62 8.84 1.51
C ASP A 14 -40.73 10.03 2.46
N LYS A 15 -41.79 10.02 3.28
CA LYS A 15 -42.22 11.18 4.03
C LYS A 15 -41.24 11.53 5.12
N GLY A 16 -40.61 12.71 4.99
CA GLY A 16 -40.01 13.41 6.14
C GLY A 16 -38.50 13.34 6.27
N GLU A 17 -37.78 12.65 5.37
CA GLU A 17 -36.34 12.62 5.43
C GLU A 17 -35.69 13.62 4.45
N THR A 18 -34.73 14.39 4.94
CA THR A 18 -33.90 15.28 4.12
C THR A 18 -32.92 14.41 3.33
N MET A 19 -33.22 14.13 2.09
CA MET A 19 -32.34 13.31 1.23
C MET A 19 -31.23 14.18 0.63
N ALA A 20 -29.98 13.76 0.78
CA ALA A 20 -28.86 14.36 0.09
C ALA A 20 -28.85 13.89 -1.38
N LYS A 21 -28.71 14.83 -2.33
CA LYS A 21 -28.55 14.53 -3.76
C LYS A 21 -27.08 14.59 -4.14
N ILE A 22 -26.54 13.48 -4.63
CA ILE A 22 -25.20 13.43 -5.20
C ILE A 22 -25.33 13.37 -6.72
N ILE A 23 -24.69 14.32 -7.42
CA ILE A 23 -24.68 14.38 -8.89
C ILE A 23 -23.25 14.07 -9.35
N VAL A 24 -23.09 12.97 -10.09
CA VAL A 24 -21.83 12.63 -10.75
C VAL A 24 -21.91 13.00 -12.21
N ASN A 25 -21.16 14.02 -12.60
CA ASN A 25 -21.08 14.47 -14.00
C ASN A 25 -19.72 14.08 -14.58
N ASN A 26 -19.69 12.97 -15.32
CA ASN A 26 -18.49 12.43 -15.94
C ASN A 26 -17.97 13.24 -17.15
N GLU A 27 -18.78 14.14 -17.69
CA GLU A 27 -18.37 15.02 -18.79
C GLU A 27 -17.63 16.26 -18.29
N ASN A 28 -17.83 16.64 -17.03
CA ASN A 28 -17.20 17.80 -16.40
C ASN A 28 -15.99 17.37 -15.54
N LYS A 29 -15.00 16.79 -16.18
CA LYS A 29 -13.76 16.36 -15.49
C LYS A 29 -13.00 17.58 -14.97
N LYS A 30 -12.68 17.56 -13.67
CA LYS A 30 -11.94 18.65 -13.00
C LYS A 30 -10.45 18.35 -12.84
N SER A 31 -10.11 17.07 -12.70
CA SER A 31 -8.74 16.63 -12.47
C SER A 31 -8.55 15.16 -12.87
N THR A 32 -7.31 14.73 -12.89
CA THR A 32 -6.93 13.33 -13.02
C THR A 32 -6.38 12.87 -11.68
N ILE A 33 -6.81 11.72 -11.20
CA ILE A 33 -6.28 11.10 -9.99
C ILE A 33 -4.87 10.60 -10.32
N ALA A 34 -3.88 11.05 -9.57
CA ALA A 34 -2.51 10.57 -9.72
C ALA A 34 -2.46 9.06 -9.40
N PRO A 35 -1.85 8.22 -10.25
CA PRO A 35 -1.83 6.77 -10.03
C PRO A 35 -1.15 6.38 -8.73
N GLU A 36 -0.24 7.18 -8.22
CA GLU A 36 0.50 6.95 -6.98
C GLU A 36 -0.41 6.87 -5.75
N ILE A 37 -1.65 7.42 -5.81
CA ILE A 37 -2.63 7.29 -4.72
C ILE A 37 -3.03 5.83 -4.46
N TYR A 38 -2.86 4.96 -5.46
CA TYR A 38 -3.09 3.52 -5.37
C TYR A 38 -1.83 2.74 -4.96
N GLY A 39 -0.80 3.45 -4.53
CA GLY A 39 0.42 2.86 -4.00
C GLY A 39 0.19 2.12 -2.68
N HIS A 40 1.07 1.18 -2.40
CA HIS A 40 1.04 0.45 -1.15
C HIS A 40 2.10 0.99 -0.17
N PHE A 41 1.97 0.54 1.05
CA PHE A 41 2.80 0.95 2.16
C PHE A 41 3.28 -0.29 2.92
N SER A 42 4.56 -0.33 3.25
CA SER A 42 5.16 -1.38 4.05
C SER A 42 6.04 -0.79 5.14
N GLU A 43 5.99 -1.38 6.32
CA GLU A 43 6.73 -0.94 7.49
C GLU A 43 7.49 -2.11 8.12
N HIS A 44 8.61 -1.83 8.78
CA HIS A 44 9.31 -2.79 9.63
C HIS A 44 8.48 -3.13 10.88
N LEU A 45 7.35 -3.77 10.64
CA LEU A 45 6.34 -4.16 11.62
C LEU A 45 6.01 -5.64 11.41
N GLY A 46 6.72 -6.52 12.12
CA GLY A 46 6.47 -7.95 12.07
C GLY A 46 6.33 -8.46 10.63
N ARG A 47 5.25 -9.15 10.33
CA ARG A 47 5.01 -9.79 9.02
C ARG A 47 4.70 -8.82 7.87
N CYS A 48 4.67 -7.52 8.10
CA CYS A 48 4.74 -6.59 6.98
C CYS A 48 6.04 -6.73 6.19
N ILE A 49 7.12 -7.16 6.86
CA ILE A 49 8.42 -7.43 6.24
C ILE A 49 8.84 -8.88 6.51
N TYR A 50 9.06 -9.24 7.80
CA TYR A 50 9.72 -10.48 8.21
C TYR A 50 8.79 -11.68 8.05
N GLU A 51 9.23 -12.69 7.28
CA GLU A 51 8.46 -13.89 6.89
C GLU A 51 7.15 -13.58 6.11
N GLY A 52 6.78 -12.32 6.01
CA GLY A 52 5.65 -11.85 5.22
C GLY A 52 6.06 -11.50 3.80
N LEU A 53 6.74 -10.38 3.63
CA LEU A 53 7.26 -9.93 2.34
C LEU A 53 8.66 -10.47 2.05
N PHE A 54 9.54 -10.45 3.06
CA PHE A 54 10.94 -10.85 2.96
C PHE A 54 11.22 -12.06 3.85
N VAL A 55 11.79 -13.10 3.25
CA VAL A 55 12.13 -14.37 3.93
C VAL A 55 13.62 -14.67 3.89
N GLY A 56 14.40 -13.88 3.14
CA GLY A 56 15.82 -14.15 2.91
C GLY A 56 16.05 -15.15 1.76
N GLU A 57 17.21 -15.04 1.12
CA GLU A 57 17.55 -15.81 -0.08
C GLU A 57 17.66 -17.33 0.20
N ASN A 58 18.05 -17.69 1.42
CA ASN A 58 18.28 -19.10 1.83
C ASN A 58 17.03 -19.75 2.45
N SER A 59 15.86 -19.12 2.35
CA SER A 59 14.62 -19.66 2.88
C SER A 59 14.09 -20.80 2.01
N ASP A 60 13.46 -21.80 2.65
CA ASP A 60 12.71 -22.87 1.96
C ASP A 60 11.41 -22.34 1.31
N ILE A 61 10.96 -21.16 1.71
CA ILE A 61 9.81 -20.51 1.08
C ILE A 61 10.23 -19.97 -0.30
N PRO A 62 9.45 -20.25 -1.35
CA PRO A 62 9.75 -19.77 -2.70
C PRO A 62 9.96 -18.25 -2.71
N ASN A 63 11.14 -17.84 -3.18
CA ASN A 63 11.53 -16.43 -3.17
C ASN A 63 12.43 -16.07 -4.36
N VAL A 64 12.49 -14.77 -4.65
CA VAL A 64 13.46 -14.17 -5.57
C VAL A 64 14.19 -13.07 -4.82
N ASN A 65 15.49 -13.20 -4.65
CA ASN A 65 16.32 -12.28 -3.86
C ASN A 65 15.78 -12.07 -2.43
N GLY A 66 15.27 -13.13 -1.82
CA GLY A 66 14.67 -13.09 -0.48
C GLY A 66 13.23 -12.58 -0.41
N MET A 67 12.66 -12.09 -1.51
CA MET A 67 11.26 -11.64 -1.56
C MET A 67 10.36 -12.81 -1.94
N ARG A 68 9.28 -13.05 -1.20
CA ARG A 68 8.32 -14.12 -1.46
C ARG A 68 7.68 -13.97 -2.84
N THR A 69 7.73 -15.03 -3.65
CA THR A 69 7.18 -15.00 -5.01
C THR A 69 5.67 -14.83 -5.04
N ASP A 70 4.94 -15.48 -4.15
CA ASP A 70 3.47 -15.37 -4.06
C ASP A 70 3.02 -13.93 -3.76
N VAL A 71 3.72 -13.23 -2.86
CA VAL A 71 3.44 -11.83 -2.55
C VAL A 71 3.82 -10.92 -3.71
N VAL A 72 4.99 -11.14 -4.31
CA VAL A 72 5.44 -10.37 -5.48
C VAL A 72 4.46 -10.50 -6.64
N ASP A 73 3.97 -11.72 -6.90
CA ASP A 73 3.03 -11.97 -8.00
C ASP A 73 1.67 -11.33 -7.73
N ALA A 74 1.16 -11.40 -6.50
CA ALA A 74 -0.07 -10.71 -6.12
C ALA A 74 0.04 -9.18 -6.29
N LEU A 75 1.17 -8.57 -5.88
CA LEU A 75 1.42 -7.14 -6.05
C LEU A 75 1.53 -6.75 -7.53
N LYS A 76 2.13 -7.60 -8.36
CA LYS A 76 2.17 -7.42 -9.82
C LYS A 76 0.78 -7.49 -10.44
N GLU A 77 -0.04 -8.45 -10.04
CA GLU A 77 -1.43 -8.58 -10.51
C GLU A 77 -2.25 -7.34 -10.17
N MET A 78 -2.10 -6.80 -8.97
CA MET A 78 -2.73 -5.55 -8.55
C MET A 78 -2.16 -4.31 -9.26
N LYS A 79 -1.02 -4.43 -9.96
CA LYS A 79 -0.36 -3.34 -10.68
C LYS A 79 -0.09 -2.14 -9.81
N ILE A 80 0.37 -2.36 -8.57
CA ILE A 80 0.69 -1.26 -7.67
C ILE A 80 1.74 -0.35 -8.30
N PRO A 81 1.51 0.98 -8.34
CA PRO A 81 2.42 1.91 -9.00
C PRO A 81 3.67 2.21 -8.18
N VAL A 82 3.55 2.19 -6.87
CA VAL A 82 4.64 2.48 -5.92
C VAL A 82 4.46 1.68 -4.64
N LEU A 83 5.56 1.39 -3.97
CA LEU A 83 5.59 0.84 -2.62
C LEU A 83 6.40 1.78 -1.72
N ARG A 84 5.77 2.38 -0.71
CA ARG A 84 6.45 3.21 0.27
C ARG A 84 7.06 2.36 1.38
N TRP A 85 8.32 2.58 1.63
CA TRP A 85 9.12 1.95 2.67
C TRP A 85 10.00 3.05 3.32
N PRO A 86 10.51 2.97 4.54
CA PRO A 86 10.53 1.83 5.49
C PRO A 86 9.34 1.79 6.45
N GLY A 87 8.38 2.68 6.35
CA GLY A 87 7.20 2.67 7.19
C GLY A 87 6.72 4.04 7.63
N GLY A 88 5.95 4.06 8.73
CA GLY A 88 5.47 5.23 9.44
C GLY A 88 6.36 5.55 10.64
N CYS A 89 6.02 5.00 11.82
CA CYS A 89 6.79 5.25 13.05
C CYS A 89 8.24 4.79 12.95
N PHE A 90 8.50 3.66 12.31
CA PHE A 90 9.87 3.19 12.11
C PHE A 90 10.72 4.16 11.29
N ALA A 91 10.10 4.87 10.33
CA ALA A 91 10.79 5.84 9.48
C ALA A 91 11.34 7.05 10.27
N ASP A 92 10.80 7.34 11.46
CA ASP A 92 11.27 8.44 12.30
C ASP A 92 12.68 8.22 12.85
N GLU A 93 13.08 6.94 12.98
CA GLU A 93 14.37 6.55 13.57
C GLU A 93 15.31 5.88 12.57
N TYR A 94 14.77 5.38 11.44
CA TYR A 94 15.53 4.59 10.50
C TYR A 94 16.28 5.43 9.47
N HIS A 95 17.59 5.23 9.43
CA HIS A 95 18.45 5.81 8.40
C HIS A 95 18.66 4.79 7.27
N TRP A 96 18.02 5.00 6.14
CA TRP A 96 18.02 4.05 5.01
C TRP A 96 19.42 3.67 4.51
N MET A 97 20.40 4.55 4.70
CA MET A 97 21.80 4.26 4.35
C MET A 97 22.41 3.15 5.21
N ASP A 98 21.89 2.92 6.42
CA ASP A 98 22.34 1.81 7.28
C ASP A 98 21.95 0.44 6.69
N GLY A 99 20.99 0.40 5.79
CA GLY A 99 20.49 -0.82 5.12
C GLY A 99 21.10 -1.10 3.76
N ILE A 100 22.14 -0.38 3.32
CA ILE A 100 22.79 -0.59 2.03
C ILE A 100 24.23 -1.09 2.17
N GLY A 101 24.77 -1.65 1.07
CA GLY A 101 26.12 -2.23 1.06
C GLY A 101 26.16 -3.66 1.59
N PRO A 102 27.36 -4.24 1.80
CA PRO A 102 27.52 -5.59 2.30
C PRO A 102 26.83 -5.81 3.65
N LYS A 103 26.02 -6.85 3.75
CA LYS A 103 25.15 -7.10 4.91
C LYS A 103 25.92 -7.14 6.23
N GLU A 104 27.11 -7.73 6.23
CA GLU A 104 27.97 -7.86 7.41
C GLU A 104 28.53 -6.52 7.94
N LYS A 105 28.41 -5.46 7.13
CA LYS A 105 28.83 -4.10 7.48
C LYS A 105 27.69 -3.17 7.85
N ARG A 106 26.46 -3.66 7.71
CA ARG A 106 25.29 -2.83 8.00
C ARG A 106 25.10 -2.65 9.49
N LYS A 107 24.68 -1.46 9.86
CA LYS A 107 24.39 -1.13 11.25
C LYS A 107 23.11 -1.81 11.71
N LYS A 108 23.20 -2.50 12.85
CA LYS A 108 22.01 -3.00 13.54
C LYS A 108 21.41 -1.91 14.41
N MET A 109 20.10 -1.88 14.50
CA MET A 109 19.38 -0.98 15.38
C MET A 109 18.26 -1.71 16.11
N ILE A 110 17.81 -1.15 17.21
CA ILE A 110 16.62 -1.66 17.92
C ILE A 110 15.40 -0.97 17.34
N ASN A 111 14.41 -1.74 16.92
CA ASN A 111 13.10 -1.21 16.55
C ASN A 111 12.33 -0.86 17.82
N THR A 112 12.36 0.40 18.23
CA THR A 112 11.74 0.86 19.47
C THR A 112 10.22 0.94 19.39
N HIS A 113 9.66 1.03 18.18
CA HIS A 113 8.22 1.15 17.97
C HIS A 113 7.51 -0.21 17.94
N TRP A 114 8.16 -1.23 17.37
CA TRP A 114 7.50 -2.50 17.06
C TRP A 114 8.23 -3.70 17.68
N GLY A 115 8.03 -3.85 18.99
CA GLY A 115 8.44 -5.06 19.71
C GLY A 115 9.87 -5.06 20.28
N GLY A 116 10.64 -4.01 20.10
CA GLY A 116 12.01 -3.89 20.66
C GLY A 116 13.00 -4.91 20.10
N VAL A 117 12.73 -5.44 18.89
CA VAL A 117 13.62 -6.39 18.21
C VAL A 117 14.80 -5.68 17.56
N VAL A 118 15.92 -6.39 17.43
CA VAL A 118 17.07 -5.91 16.67
C VAL A 118 16.78 -6.07 15.18
N GLU A 119 16.78 -4.97 14.46
CA GLU A 119 16.68 -4.97 13.01
C GLU A 119 18.05 -5.26 12.40
N ASP A 120 18.11 -6.33 11.63
CA ASP A 120 19.30 -6.79 10.93
C ASP A 120 19.20 -6.46 9.44
N ASN A 121 19.22 -5.19 9.12
CA ASN A 121 19.01 -4.61 7.79
C ASN A 121 19.62 -5.40 6.64
#